data_5ec6c227108a157f7c2ab0a734d23500
#
_entry.id   5ec6c227108a157f7c2ab0a734d23500
#
_cell.length_a   1.000
_cell.length_b   1.000
_cell.length_c   1.000
_cell.angle_alpha   90.00
_cell.angle_beta   90.00
_cell.angle_gamma   90.00
#
_symmetry.space_group_name_H-M   'P 1'
#
loop_
_entity.id
_entity.type
_entity.pdbx_description
1 polymer ?
#
loop_
_entity_poly.entity_id
_entity_poly.type
_entity_poly.pdbx_seq_one_letter_code
_entity_poly.pdbx_strand_id
1 'polypeptide(L)'
;GPGSHGFFFFFFLRRADAIFIEELRNFRDEATGKTWYDLTSQAFTVFLPVKSVGVMGDGRTYDYVVALRAVQTSDFMTADWAELPYALLKKVSGRIINEVRGINRVTYDVSSKPPATIEWE
;
A
#
# COMPACT_ATOMS: atom_id res chain seq x y z
N GLY A 1 23.91 -11.77 3.93
CA GLY A 1 23.72 -12.73 2.85
C GLY A 1 22.34 -12.62 2.22
N PRO A 2 22.07 -13.38 1.15
CA PRO A 2 20.78 -13.29 0.47
C PRO A 2 19.58 -13.60 1.39
N GLY A 3 19.72 -14.52 2.31
CA GLY A 3 18.66 -14.85 3.24
C GLY A 3 18.30 -13.73 4.19
N SER A 4 19.29 -12.93 4.64
CA SER A 4 19.01 -11.81 5.54
C SER A 4 18.33 -10.67 4.80
N HIS A 5 18.66 -10.43 3.53
CA HIS A 5 17.94 -9.43 2.72
C HIS A 5 16.48 -9.82 2.49
N GLY A 6 16.22 -11.08 2.14
CA GLY A 6 14.85 -11.54 1.95
C GLY A 6 14.04 -11.47 3.22
N PHE A 7 14.64 -11.80 4.36
CA PHE A 7 13.98 -11.69 5.65
C PHE A 7 13.62 -10.24 5.98
N PHE A 8 14.52 -9.30 5.72
CA PHE A 8 14.30 -7.88 5.99
C PHE A 8 13.14 -7.33 5.15
N PHE A 9 13.15 -7.60 3.85
CA PHE A 9 12.09 -7.12 2.96
C PHE A 9 10.73 -7.70 3.34
N PHE A 10 10.70 -8.98 3.69
CA PHE A 10 9.47 -9.63 4.13
C PHE A 10 8.92 -8.96 5.40
N PHE A 11 9.77 -8.63 6.35
CA PHE A 11 9.38 -7.96 7.58
C PHE A 11 8.78 -6.58 7.30
N PHE A 12 9.44 -5.78 6.47
CA PHE A 12 8.96 -4.45 6.11
C PHE A 12 7.61 -4.52 5.38
N LEU A 13 7.48 -5.45 4.45
CA LEU A 13 6.26 -5.62 3.69
C LEU A 13 5.09 -6.03 4.59
N ARG A 14 5.32 -6.95 5.50
CA ARG A 14 4.27 -7.36 6.46
C ARG A 14 3.84 -6.21 7.34
N ARG A 15 4.79 -5.40 7.79
CA ARG A 15 4.49 -4.25 8.63
C ARG A 15 3.66 -3.22 7.87
N ALA A 16 4.09 -2.89 6.65
CA ALA A 16 3.36 -1.95 5.80
C ALA A 16 1.95 -2.46 5.48
N ASP A 17 1.83 -3.75 5.18
CA ASP A 17 0.54 -4.36 4.89
C ASP A 17 -0.39 -4.30 6.10
N ALA A 18 0.12 -4.58 7.28
CA ALA A 18 -0.66 -4.51 8.51
C ALA A 18 -1.19 -3.10 8.77
N ILE A 19 -0.38 -2.08 8.52
CA ILE A 19 -0.80 -0.68 8.66
C ILE A 19 -1.93 -0.37 7.67
N PHE A 20 -1.77 -0.78 6.41
CA PHE A 20 -2.78 -0.53 5.39
C PHE A 20 -4.12 -1.16 5.77
N ILE A 21 -4.11 -2.43 6.14
CA ILE A 21 -5.33 -3.14 6.52
C ILE A 21 -5.96 -2.53 7.76
N GLU A 22 -5.17 -2.17 8.76
CA GLU A 22 -5.69 -1.53 9.97
C GLU A 22 -6.41 -0.22 9.66
N GLU A 23 -5.82 0.63 8.83
CA GLU A 23 -6.44 1.90 8.48
C GLU A 23 -7.69 1.70 7.63
N LEU A 24 -7.71 0.71 6.73
CA LEU A 24 -8.93 0.38 5.99
C LEU A 24 -10.06 -0.05 6.93
N ARG A 25 -9.75 -0.82 7.96
CA ARG A 25 -10.74 -1.29 8.94
C ARG A 25 -11.27 -0.15 9.82
N ASN A 26 -10.48 0.88 10.03
CA ASN A 26 -10.84 1.97 10.92
C ASN A 26 -11.46 3.18 10.20
N PHE A 27 -11.53 3.16 8.88
CA PHE A 27 -12.06 4.28 8.10
C PHE A 27 -13.39 3.90 7.49
N ARG A 28 -14.44 4.61 7.88
CA ARG A 28 -15.80 4.35 7.37
C ARG A 28 -16.11 5.25 6.19
N ASP A 29 -16.78 4.68 5.21
CA ASP A 29 -17.38 5.41 4.11
C ASP A 29 -18.70 6.01 4.59
N GLU A 30 -18.85 7.32 4.50
CA GLU A 30 -20.04 8.02 4.98
C GLU A 30 -21.29 7.64 4.18
N ALA A 31 -21.14 7.38 2.88
CA ALA A 31 -22.26 7.07 2.01
C ALA A 31 -22.91 5.72 2.35
N THR A 32 -22.12 4.72 2.71
CA THR A 32 -22.61 3.37 2.98
C THR A 32 -22.61 2.99 4.45
N GLY A 33 -21.84 3.70 5.27
CA GLY A 33 -21.62 3.35 6.67
C GLY A 33 -20.69 2.17 6.88
N LYS A 34 -20.18 1.57 5.79
CA LYS A 34 -19.28 0.43 5.86
C LYS A 34 -17.82 0.89 5.95
N THR A 35 -16.96 0.04 6.50
CA THR A 35 -15.53 0.30 6.48
C THR A 35 -14.98 0.13 5.07
N TRP A 36 -13.90 0.82 4.76
CA TRP A 36 -13.25 0.64 3.47
C TRP A 36 -12.67 -0.77 3.31
N TYR A 37 -12.34 -1.44 4.43
CA TYR A 37 -11.97 -2.84 4.39
C TYR A 37 -13.09 -3.70 3.80
N ASP A 38 -14.33 -3.48 4.25
CA ASP A 38 -15.48 -4.25 3.76
C ASP A 38 -15.85 -3.89 2.32
N LEU A 39 -15.54 -2.68 1.88
CA LEU A 39 -15.85 -2.21 0.52
C LEU A 39 -14.83 -2.67 -0.51
N THR A 40 -13.65 -3.12 -0.10
CA THR A 40 -12.63 -3.61 -1.03
C THR A 40 -12.70 -5.13 -1.15
N SER A 41 -12.45 -5.63 -2.35
CA SER A 41 -12.38 -7.07 -2.59
C SER A 41 -11.03 -7.63 -2.19
N GLN A 42 -9.97 -6.91 -2.54
CA GLN A 42 -8.60 -7.25 -2.16
C GLN A 42 -7.82 -5.97 -1.88
N ALA A 43 -6.97 -6.00 -0.87
CA ALA A 43 -6.09 -4.89 -0.53
C ALA A 43 -4.78 -5.46 0.00
N PHE A 44 -3.67 -4.95 -0.52
CA PHE A 44 -2.35 -5.42 -0.12
C PHE A 44 -1.28 -4.39 -0.51
N THR A 45 -0.08 -4.59 0.00
CA THR A 45 1.08 -3.77 -0.34
C THR A 45 2.05 -4.56 -1.20
N VAL A 46 2.75 -3.86 -2.08
CA VAL A 46 3.76 -4.43 -2.97
C VAL A 46 5.07 -3.72 -2.68
N PHE A 47 6.12 -4.50 -2.44
CA PHE A 47 7.46 -3.95 -2.29
C PHE A 47 8.06 -3.76 -3.68
N LEU A 48 8.54 -2.54 -3.95
CA LEU A 48 9.21 -2.24 -5.21
C LEU A 48 10.72 -2.25 -4.98
N PRO A 49 11.48 -3.08 -5.70
CA PRO A 49 12.93 -3.21 -5.50
C PRO A 49 13.69 -2.06 -6.17
N VAL A 50 13.27 -0.85 -5.92
CA VAL A 50 13.90 0.37 -6.42
C VAL A 50 14.14 1.31 -5.27
N LYS A 51 15.19 2.10 -5.35
CA LYS A 51 15.48 3.08 -4.33
C LYS A 51 14.95 4.45 -4.74
N SER A 52 14.39 5.13 -3.77
CA SER A 52 13.81 6.46 -3.93
C SER A 52 14.61 7.45 -3.09
N VAL A 53 14.80 8.63 -3.64
CA VAL A 53 15.44 9.72 -2.91
C VAL A 53 14.41 10.33 -1.95
N GLY A 54 14.82 10.49 -0.70
CA GLY A 54 14.05 11.20 0.31
C GLY A 54 14.91 12.24 1.00
N VAL A 55 14.29 13.03 1.84
CA VAL A 55 14.97 14.03 2.66
C VAL A 55 14.54 13.83 4.10
N MET A 56 15.52 13.74 4.99
CA MET A 56 15.27 13.68 6.42
C MET A 56 16.27 14.59 7.12
N GLY A 57 15.77 15.62 7.82
CA GLY A 57 16.63 16.64 8.38
C GLY A 57 17.38 17.38 7.28
N ASP A 58 18.70 17.44 7.38
CA ASP A 58 19.56 18.10 6.40
C ASP A 58 20.13 17.15 5.35
N GLY A 59 19.80 15.86 5.44
CA GLY A 59 20.38 14.84 4.58
C GLY A 59 19.41 14.21 3.62
N ARG A 60 19.94 13.68 2.51
CA ARG A 60 19.19 12.84 1.59
C ARG A 60 19.20 11.41 2.07
N THR A 61 18.12 10.72 1.86
CA THR A 61 18.00 9.28 2.10
C THR A 61 17.77 8.55 0.80
N TYR A 62 18.18 7.28 0.74
CA TYR A 62 17.94 6.39 -0.38
C TYR A 62 17.30 5.14 0.17
N ASP A 63 15.97 5.12 0.16
CA ASP A 63 15.18 4.04 0.73
C ASP A 63 14.24 3.47 -0.31
N TYR A 64 13.46 2.49 0.10
CA TYR A 64 12.63 1.74 -0.81
C TYR A 64 11.23 2.33 -0.93
N VAL A 65 10.50 1.81 -1.91
CA VAL A 65 9.15 2.23 -2.26
C VAL A 65 8.21 1.06 -2.04
N VAL A 66 7.04 1.33 -1.48
CA VAL A 66 5.94 0.37 -1.51
C VAL A 66 4.78 0.95 -2.31
N ALA A 67 4.07 0.07 -3.00
CA ALA A 67 2.83 0.41 -3.68
C ALA A 67 1.67 -0.20 -2.91
N LEU A 68 0.63 0.59 -2.73
CA LEU A 68 -0.63 0.12 -2.18
C LEU A 68 -1.51 -0.33 -3.33
N ARG A 69 -2.17 -1.46 -3.17
CA ARG A 69 -3.14 -1.97 -4.14
C ARG A 69 -4.44 -2.27 -3.43
N ALA A 70 -5.53 -1.68 -3.89
CA ALA A 70 -6.87 -1.98 -3.40
C ALA A 70 -7.81 -1.99 -4.59
N VAL A 71 -8.59 -3.05 -4.73
CA VAL A 71 -9.49 -3.21 -5.88
C VAL A 71 -10.88 -3.60 -5.41
N GLN A 72 -11.86 -3.27 -6.26
CA GLN A 72 -13.24 -3.70 -6.13
C GLN A 72 -13.59 -4.52 -7.36
N THR A 73 -14.23 -5.65 -7.16
CA THR A 73 -14.65 -6.50 -8.27
C THR A 73 -16.03 -7.06 -8.00
N SER A 74 -16.85 -7.14 -9.05
CA SER A 74 -18.15 -7.83 -8.99
C SER A 74 -18.04 -9.26 -9.52
N ASP A 75 -16.97 -9.56 -10.25
CA ASP A 75 -16.61 -10.89 -10.72
C ASP A 75 -15.09 -10.98 -10.75
N PHE A 76 -14.56 -12.17 -11.05
CA PHE A 76 -13.10 -12.38 -11.02
C PHE A 76 -12.42 -11.99 -12.33
N MET A 77 -13.19 -11.58 -13.34
CA MET A 77 -12.64 -11.26 -14.66
C MET A 77 -12.26 -9.80 -14.78
N THR A 78 -12.98 -8.93 -14.10
CA THR A 78 -12.73 -7.48 -14.11
C THR A 78 -12.57 -6.96 -12.69
N ALA A 79 -11.77 -5.94 -12.54
CA ALA A 79 -11.57 -5.28 -11.26
C ALA A 79 -11.20 -3.83 -11.48
N ASP A 80 -11.78 -2.94 -10.71
CA ASP A 80 -11.42 -1.54 -10.68
C ASP A 80 -10.62 -1.23 -9.42
N TRP A 81 -9.65 -0.32 -9.55
CA TRP A 81 -8.98 0.18 -8.37
C TRP A 81 -9.99 0.92 -7.49
N ALA A 82 -9.86 0.77 -6.18
CA ALA A 82 -10.77 1.41 -5.23
C ALA A 82 -10.42 2.88 -5.07
N GLU A 83 -11.42 3.75 -5.20
CA GLU A 83 -11.25 5.19 -5.01
C GLU A 83 -11.23 5.52 -3.52
N LEU A 84 -10.14 5.17 -2.87
CA LEU A 84 -9.97 5.43 -1.45
C LEU A 84 -9.92 6.93 -1.18
N PRO A 85 -10.52 7.39 -0.07
CA PRO A 85 -10.46 8.82 0.27
C PRO A 85 -9.02 9.32 0.42
N TYR A 86 -8.80 10.54 0.02
CA TYR A 86 -7.50 11.18 0.17
C TYR A 86 -7.00 11.12 1.62
N ALA A 87 -7.89 11.39 2.59
CA ALA A 87 -7.53 11.36 4.00
C ALA A 87 -7.04 9.99 4.45
N LEU A 88 -7.63 8.91 3.91
CA LEU A 88 -7.22 7.56 4.21
C LEU A 88 -5.84 7.26 3.62
N LEU A 89 -5.62 7.60 2.36
CA LEU A 89 -4.31 7.41 1.71
C LEU A 89 -3.23 8.21 2.42
N LYS A 90 -3.53 9.44 2.81
CA LYS A 90 -2.59 10.29 3.55
C LYS A 90 -2.22 9.66 4.89
N LYS A 91 -3.20 9.13 5.59
CA LYS A 91 -2.97 8.47 6.89
C LYS A 91 -2.10 7.23 6.75
N VAL A 92 -2.41 6.38 5.78
CA VAL A 92 -1.64 5.15 5.53
C VAL A 92 -0.20 5.49 5.15
N SER A 93 -0.03 6.40 4.20
CA SER A 93 1.30 6.83 3.75
C SER A 93 2.13 7.39 4.91
N GLY A 94 1.54 8.28 5.69
CA GLY A 94 2.23 8.87 6.83
C GLY A 94 2.66 7.82 7.86
N ARG A 95 1.77 6.89 8.17
CA ARG A 95 2.09 5.82 9.11
C ARG A 95 3.19 4.90 8.60
N ILE A 96 3.10 4.49 7.33
CA ILE A 96 4.11 3.58 6.76
C ILE A 96 5.48 4.25 6.79
N ILE A 97 5.57 5.49 6.33
CA ILE A 97 6.85 6.20 6.28
C ILE A 97 7.43 6.41 7.68
N ASN A 98 6.59 6.73 8.66
CA ASN A 98 7.05 7.00 10.02
C ASN A 98 7.34 5.74 10.83
N GLU A 99 6.61 4.66 10.60
CA GLU A 99 6.70 3.45 11.42
C GLU A 99 7.53 2.33 10.79
N VAL A 100 7.73 2.35 9.47
CA VAL A 100 8.48 1.30 8.79
C VAL A 100 9.78 1.89 8.27
N ARG A 101 10.87 1.58 8.95
CA ARG A 101 12.19 2.06 8.53
C ARG A 101 12.59 1.43 7.21
N GLY A 102 13.18 2.23 6.34
CA GLY A 102 13.65 1.77 5.04
C GLY A 102 12.68 2.05 3.91
N ILE A 103 11.51 2.62 4.20
CA ILE A 103 10.53 3.04 3.19
C ILE A 103 10.37 4.55 3.28
N ASN A 104 10.63 5.26 2.19
CA ASN A 104 10.47 6.71 2.14
C ASN A 104 9.44 7.18 1.12
N ARG A 105 8.80 6.25 0.41
CA ARG A 105 7.81 6.62 -0.60
C ARG A 105 6.72 5.56 -0.68
N VAL A 106 5.47 6.04 -0.71
CA VAL A 106 4.29 5.19 -0.86
C VAL A 106 3.57 5.65 -2.12
N THR A 107 3.21 4.70 -2.98
CA THR A 107 2.42 4.94 -4.19
C THR A 107 1.12 4.18 -4.11
N TYR A 108 0.15 4.56 -4.92
CA TYR A 108 -1.13 3.84 -5.01
C TYR A 108 -1.34 3.41 -6.45
N ASP A 109 -1.58 2.11 -6.66
CA ASP A 109 -1.78 1.55 -7.99
C ASP A 109 -3.20 1.83 -8.47
N VAL A 110 -3.33 2.66 -9.51
CA VAL A 110 -4.61 3.10 -10.08
C VAL A 110 -4.90 2.38 -11.40
N SER A 111 -4.56 1.13 -11.48
CA SER A 111 -4.74 0.32 -12.70
C SER A 111 -5.92 -0.63 -12.54
N SER A 112 -6.73 -0.72 -13.59
CA SER A 112 -7.89 -1.62 -13.64
C SER A 112 -7.52 -2.91 -14.35
N LYS A 113 -8.27 -3.97 -14.09
CA LYS A 113 -8.18 -5.24 -14.81
C LYS A 113 -9.39 -5.38 -15.73
N PRO A 114 -9.24 -5.51 -17.05
CA PRO A 114 -7.98 -5.37 -17.80
C PRO A 114 -7.54 -3.91 -17.95
N PRO A 115 -6.32 -3.57 -18.44
CA PRO A 115 -5.29 -4.50 -18.91
C PRO A 115 -4.35 -5.02 -17.83
N ALA A 116 -4.29 -4.36 -16.66
CA ALA A 116 -3.43 -4.85 -15.59
C ALA A 116 -4.11 -6.00 -14.85
N THR A 117 -3.34 -6.80 -14.15
CA THR A 117 -3.87 -7.80 -13.24
C THR A 117 -4.05 -7.19 -11.85
N ILE A 118 -4.75 -7.91 -10.97
CA ILE A 118 -4.85 -7.50 -9.56
C ILE A 118 -3.48 -7.62 -8.92
N GLU A 119 -2.87 -8.78 -9.06
CA GLU A 119 -1.53 -9.08 -8.56
C GLU A 119 -0.47 -8.43 -9.46
N TRP A 120 0.72 -8.23 -8.91
CA TRP A 120 1.86 -7.69 -9.64
C TRP A 120 2.75 -8.78 -10.26
N GLU A 121 2.52 -10.02 -9.87
CA GLU A 121 3.24 -11.17 -10.41
C GLU A 121 2.31 -12.33 -10.70
#